data_04f996f2e6e2de323fe1682a9ece7014
#
_entry.id   04f996f2e6e2de323fe1682a9ece7014
#
_cell.length_a   1.000
_cell.length_b   1.000
_cell.length_c   1.000
_cell.angle_alpha   90.00
_cell.angle_beta   90.00
_cell.angle_gamma   90.00
#
_symmetry.space_group_name_H-M   'P 1'
#
loop_
_entity.id
_entity.type
_entity.pdbx_description
1 polymer ?
#
loop_
_entity_poly.entity_id
_entity_poly.type
_entity_poly.pdbx_seq_one_letter_code
_entity_poly.pdbx_strand_id
1 'polypeptide(L)'
;ICTGNNEKFIRQWHEVSFTKSSVSSCSTSASAKWYPVTKGGDFRRWYGNKDYFINWENNGSELKKSNNSIIRNPSFYFKKGLTWNDISSGQFAMRWQDEKGLFEGKGPMAFCSKNTEYFLGLMNSKVSEKFLDFLCPTLNFNIGDISKIPIIEPTESQCENVINIVQKIISISKKDWDSYETSWNFKINSLLKNQTSQIKDGYQSFFSECQQDALSMAELE
;
A
#
# COMPACT_ATOMS: atom_id res chain seq x y z
N ILE A 1 12.04 -10.03 1.31
CA ILE A 1 13.19 -9.84 2.22
C ILE A 1 12.83 -10.41 3.58
N CYS A 2 13.80 -11.06 4.22
CA CYS A 2 13.78 -11.29 5.66
C CYS A 2 15.07 -10.65 6.21
N THR A 3 14.93 -9.71 7.13
CA THR A 3 16.08 -8.91 7.61
C THR A 3 16.91 -9.66 8.65
N GLY A 4 16.31 -10.64 9.33
CA GLY A 4 16.92 -11.31 10.49
C GLY A 4 17.07 -10.41 11.73
N ASN A 5 16.98 -9.08 11.55
CA ASN A 5 17.01 -8.10 12.62
C ASN A 5 16.26 -6.83 12.18
N ASN A 6 14.96 -6.78 12.48
CA ASN A 6 14.12 -5.64 12.09
C ASN A 6 14.54 -4.35 12.81
N GLU A 7 14.92 -4.43 14.08
CA GLU A 7 15.34 -3.26 14.85
C GLU A 7 16.56 -2.56 14.24
N LYS A 8 17.42 -3.31 13.55
CA LYS A 8 18.58 -2.75 12.86
C LYS A 8 18.23 -2.17 11.50
N PHE A 9 17.39 -2.85 10.71
CA PHE A 9 17.24 -2.58 9.30
C PHE A 9 15.93 -1.91 8.91
N ILE A 10 14.90 -1.98 9.76
CA ILE A 10 13.58 -1.39 9.51
C ILE A 10 13.31 -0.29 10.53
N ARG A 11 12.75 0.81 10.06
CA ARG A 11 12.33 1.97 10.87
C ARG A 11 10.99 2.48 10.39
N GLN A 12 10.25 3.11 11.28
CA GLN A 12 9.13 3.93 10.85
C GLN A 12 9.69 5.14 10.09
N TRP A 13 8.95 5.65 9.13
CA TRP A 13 9.44 6.69 8.23
C TRP A 13 9.87 7.98 8.97
N HIS A 14 9.21 8.30 10.10
CA HIS A 14 9.50 9.48 10.92
C HIS A 14 10.72 9.31 11.86
N GLU A 15 11.22 8.09 12.03
CA GLU A 15 12.44 7.82 12.82
C GLU A 15 13.72 8.06 12.03
N VAL A 16 13.60 8.35 10.73
CA VAL A 16 14.76 8.50 9.86
C VAL A 16 14.83 9.89 9.21
N SER A 17 16.03 10.29 8.78
CA SER A 17 16.16 11.52 8.00
C SER A 17 15.46 11.36 6.65
N PHE A 18 14.35 12.08 6.47
CA PHE A 18 13.56 12.03 5.24
C PHE A 18 14.35 12.43 4.00
N THR A 19 15.32 13.34 4.13
CA THR A 19 16.21 13.75 3.03
C THR A 19 17.09 12.61 2.50
N LYS A 20 17.29 11.54 3.31
CA LYS A 20 18.00 10.33 2.92
C LYS A 20 17.06 9.21 2.46
N SER A 21 15.80 9.50 2.28
CA SER A 21 14.82 8.51 1.78
C SER A 21 14.68 8.59 0.26
N SER A 22 14.36 7.48 -0.38
CA SER A 22 14.11 7.40 -1.83
C SER A 22 12.83 8.13 -2.28
N VAL A 23 11.98 8.52 -1.35
CA VAL A 23 10.73 9.25 -1.64
C VAL A 23 10.91 10.77 -1.55
N SER A 24 12.05 11.24 -1.00
CA SER A 24 12.37 12.66 -0.94
C SER A 24 12.74 13.19 -2.32
N SER A 25 12.22 14.37 -2.66
CA SER A 25 12.61 15.09 -3.89
C SER A 25 14.08 15.55 -3.91
N CYS A 26 14.71 15.61 -2.73
CA CYS A 26 16.11 16.03 -2.58
C CYS A 26 17.10 14.87 -2.75
N SER A 27 16.65 13.62 -2.73
CA SER A 27 17.55 12.47 -2.86
C SER A 27 17.58 11.96 -4.30
N THR A 28 18.79 11.74 -4.82
CA THR A 28 18.97 10.90 -6.00
C THR A 28 18.92 9.44 -5.59
N SER A 29 18.45 8.55 -6.47
CA SER A 29 18.41 7.11 -6.20
C SER A 29 19.77 6.53 -5.78
N ALA A 30 20.87 7.17 -6.18
CA ALA A 30 22.23 6.77 -5.84
C ALA A 30 22.63 7.13 -4.40
N SER A 31 21.98 8.12 -3.77
CA SER A 31 22.33 8.62 -2.44
C SER A 31 21.34 8.23 -1.33
N ALA A 32 20.24 7.60 -1.69
CA ALA A 32 19.22 7.22 -0.72
C ALA A 32 19.68 6.04 0.14
N LYS A 33 19.44 6.15 1.44
CA LYS A 33 19.67 5.07 2.42
C LYS A 33 18.40 4.30 2.71
N TRP A 34 17.28 5.01 2.82
CA TRP A 34 16.01 4.50 3.29
C TRP A 34 14.99 4.37 2.17
N TYR A 35 14.42 3.20 2.04
CA TYR A 35 13.43 2.89 1.00
C TYR A 35 12.15 2.36 1.62
N PRO A 36 10.97 2.70 1.09
CA PRO A 36 9.72 2.12 1.56
C PRO A 36 9.76 0.60 1.53
N VAL A 37 9.16 -0.03 2.54
CA VAL A 37 9.03 -1.50 2.58
C VAL A 37 7.63 -1.87 3.04
N THR A 38 7.00 -2.81 2.34
CA THR A 38 5.72 -3.38 2.77
C THR A 38 5.95 -4.35 3.92
N LYS A 39 5.20 -4.18 5.02
CA LYS A 39 5.36 -5.00 6.23
C LYS A 39 4.05 -5.53 6.81
N GLY A 40 2.93 -5.24 6.19
CA GLY A 40 1.61 -5.46 6.77
C GLY A 40 1.18 -4.24 7.61
N GLY A 41 0.25 -4.42 8.52
CA GLY A 41 -0.33 -3.36 9.36
C GLY A 41 -1.80 -3.59 9.62
N ASP A 42 -2.52 -2.57 10.03
CA ASP A 42 -3.96 -2.61 10.27
C ASP A 42 -4.75 -2.90 8.99
N PHE A 43 -6.02 -3.26 9.14
CA PHE A 43 -6.88 -3.48 7.99
C PHE A 43 -7.04 -2.19 7.18
N ARG A 44 -6.56 -2.23 5.95
CA ARG A 44 -6.80 -1.18 4.95
C ARG A 44 -6.94 -1.80 3.56
N ARG A 45 -7.93 -1.33 2.83
CA ARG A 45 -8.22 -1.74 1.45
C ARG A 45 -7.77 -0.62 0.50
N TRP A 46 -7.35 -0.96 -0.70
CA TRP A 46 -6.99 -0.09 -1.82
C TRP A 46 -5.67 0.66 -1.69
N TYR A 47 -5.42 1.39 -0.60
CA TYR A 47 -4.20 2.17 -0.37
C TYR A 47 -3.91 2.34 1.13
N GLY A 48 -2.61 2.44 1.50
CA GLY A 48 -2.18 2.70 2.89
C GLY A 48 -1.16 1.69 3.42
N ASN A 49 -0.96 1.68 4.74
CA ASN A 49 0.06 0.90 5.46
C ASN A 49 1.48 1.16 4.91
N LYS A 50 1.78 2.43 4.66
CA LYS A 50 3.08 2.91 4.20
C LYS A 50 3.83 3.56 5.36
N ASP A 51 4.17 2.76 6.36
CA ASP A 51 4.72 3.25 7.63
C ASP A 51 6.22 3.02 7.74
N TYR A 52 6.76 2.07 7.00
CA TYR A 52 8.11 1.56 7.22
C TYR A 52 9.07 1.83 6.09
N PHE A 53 10.30 2.12 6.47
CA PHE A 53 11.46 2.16 5.59
C PHE A 53 12.46 1.07 5.98
N ILE A 54 13.17 0.57 4.96
CA ILE A 54 14.28 -0.37 5.13
C ILE A 54 15.60 0.29 4.71
N ASN A 55 16.65 0.01 5.46
CA ASN A 55 18.01 0.41 5.06
C ASN A 55 18.46 -0.42 3.85
N TRP A 56 18.47 0.22 2.70
CA TRP A 56 18.92 -0.34 1.43
C TRP A 56 20.10 0.43 0.83
N GLU A 57 20.87 1.10 1.68
CA GLU A 57 22.05 1.85 1.28
C GLU A 57 23.05 0.98 0.50
N ASN A 58 23.63 1.52 -0.57
CA ASN A 58 24.57 0.79 -1.43
C ASN A 58 24.00 -0.56 -1.91
N ASN A 59 22.74 -0.56 -2.40
CA ASN A 59 22.06 -1.75 -2.86
C ASN A 59 21.93 -2.83 -1.77
N GLY A 60 21.66 -2.42 -0.53
CA GLY A 60 21.46 -3.31 0.61
C GLY A 60 22.72 -4.04 1.05
N SER A 61 23.89 -3.44 0.85
CA SER A 61 25.18 -4.09 1.12
C SER A 61 25.32 -4.55 2.56
N GLU A 62 24.86 -3.76 3.53
CA GLU A 62 24.90 -4.13 4.95
C GLU A 62 23.95 -5.26 5.27
N LEU A 63 22.73 -5.22 4.71
CA LEU A 63 21.73 -6.26 4.88
C LEU A 63 22.23 -7.59 4.27
N LYS A 64 22.82 -7.56 3.07
CA LYS A 64 23.36 -8.73 2.38
C LYS A 64 24.53 -9.40 3.12
N LYS A 65 25.26 -8.64 3.93
CA LYS A 65 26.37 -9.15 4.76
C LYS A 65 25.89 -9.72 6.11
N SER A 66 24.64 -9.49 6.47
CA SER A 66 24.08 -10.01 7.73
C SER A 66 23.81 -11.51 7.62
N ASN A 67 24.35 -12.30 8.52
CA ASN A 67 24.25 -13.77 8.50
C ASN A 67 22.82 -14.32 8.57
N ASN A 68 21.89 -13.55 9.13
CA ASN A 68 20.51 -13.96 9.34
C ASN A 68 19.54 -13.36 8.33
N SER A 69 20.03 -12.57 7.35
CA SER A 69 19.19 -11.97 6.35
C SER A 69 18.99 -12.88 5.14
N ILE A 70 17.82 -12.82 4.53
CA ILE A 70 17.51 -13.57 3.32
C ILE A 70 16.95 -12.60 2.28
N ILE A 71 17.65 -12.47 1.17
CA ILE A 71 17.21 -11.67 0.02
C ILE A 71 16.55 -12.61 -0.99
N ARG A 72 15.25 -12.42 -1.20
CA ARG A 72 14.46 -13.22 -2.16
C ARG A 72 13.91 -12.31 -3.25
N ASN A 73 13.86 -12.81 -4.46
CA ASN A 73 13.20 -12.16 -5.62
C ASN A 73 13.66 -10.71 -5.88
N PRO A 74 14.97 -10.40 -5.92
CA PRO A 74 15.44 -9.02 -6.07
C PRO A 74 15.05 -8.41 -7.42
N SER A 75 14.74 -9.19 -8.43
CA SER A 75 14.26 -8.72 -9.74
C SER A 75 12.89 -8.05 -9.69
N PHE A 76 12.15 -8.21 -8.59
CA PHE A 76 10.86 -7.57 -8.36
C PHE A 76 10.91 -6.34 -7.47
N TYR A 77 12.07 -6.00 -6.91
CA TYR A 77 12.22 -4.80 -6.10
C TYR A 77 12.01 -3.55 -6.93
N PHE A 78 11.46 -2.52 -6.29
CA PHE A 78 11.16 -1.22 -6.90
C PHE A 78 10.15 -1.26 -8.04
N LYS A 79 9.40 -2.35 -8.19
CA LYS A 79 8.30 -2.43 -9.16
C LYS A 79 6.98 -2.13 -8.48
N LYS A 80 6.07 -1.51 -9.22
CA LYS A 80 4.67 -1.39 -8.80
C LYS A 80 4.04 -2.78 -8.69
N GLY A 81 3.07 -2.91 -7.80
CA GLY A 81 2.37 -4.16 -7.59
C GLY A 81 1.27 -4.03 -6.56
N LEU A 82 0.80 -5.15 -6.09
CA LEU A 82 -0.25 -5.27 -5.11
C LEU A 82 0.29 -5.92 -3.85
N THR A 83 -0.12 -5.44 -2.69
CA THR A 83 0.32 -5.98 -1.40
C THR A 83 -0.88 -6.26 -0.48
N TRP A 84 -0.70 -7.18 0.45
CA TRP A 84 -1.69 -7.50 1.48
C TRP A 84 -1.00 -7.84 2.80
N ASN A 85 -1.78 -8.04 3.84
CA ASN A 85 -1.26 -8.54 5.11
C ASN A 85 -1.25 -10.07 5.10
N ASP A 86 -0.09 -10.69 5.32
CA ASP A 86 0.04 -12.15 5.47
C ASP A 86 -0.81 -12.68 6.63
N ILE A 87 -0.96 -11.88 7.69
CA ILE A 87 -1.82 -12.18 8.84
C ILE A 87 -2.79 -11.02 9.04
N SER A 88 -4.08 -11.33 9.16
CA SER A 88 -5.12 -10.35 9.48
C SER A 88 -6.17 -10.99 10.39
N SER A 89 -6.62 -10.25 11.40
CA SER A 89 -7.75 -10.65 12.27
C SER A 89 -9.12 -10.37 11.64
N GLY A 90 -9.16 -9.77 10.48
CA GLY A 90 -10.36 -9.40 9.75
C GLY A 90 -10.38 -9.96 8.34
N GLN A 91 -11.13 -9.30 7.48
CA GLN A 91 -11.26 -9.64 6.08
C GLN A 91 -9.93 -9.47 5.33
N PHE A 92 -9.81 -10.14 4.21
CA PHE A 92 -8.73 -9.89 3.25
C PHE A 92 -8.85 -8.48 2.67
N ALA A 93 -7.70 -7.83 2.49
CA ALA A 93 -7.63 -6.53 1.85
C ALA A 93 -6.33 -6.39 1.07
N MET A 94 -6.45 -6.08 -0.20
CA MET A 94 -5.33 -5.84 -1.09
C MET A 94 -5.17 -4.35 -1.38
N ARG A 95 -3.93 -3.88 -1.46
CA ARG A 95 -3.56 -2.47 -1.61
C ARG A 95 -2.62 -2.28 -2.78
N TRP A 96 -2.72 -1.11 -3.37
CA TRP A 96 -1.78 -0.62 -4.37
C TRP A 96 -0.42 -0.27 -3.76
N GLN A 97 0.65 -0.74 -4.38
CA GLN A 97 2.02 -0.41 -4.03
C GLN A 97 2.76 0.24 -5.20
N ASP A 98 3.35 1.40 -4.93
CA ASP A 98 4.12 2.16 -5.92
C ASP A 98 5.48 1.50 -6.22
N GLU A 99 6.14 1.97 -7.29
CA GLU A 99 7.42 1.44 -7.80
C GLU A 99 8.65 1.74 -6.92
N LYS A 100 8.48 2.41 -5.79
CA LYS A 100 9.62 2.93 -5.00
C LYS A 100 10.02 2.04 -3.83
N GLY A 101 9.38 0.88 -3.65
CA GLY A 101 9.50 0.08 -2.44
C GLY A 101 10.08 -1.31 -2.63
N LEU A 102 10.41 -1.87 -1.50
CA LEU A 102 10.76 -3.28 -1.32
C LEU A 102 9.62 -3.98 -0.58
N PHE A 103 9.73 -5.29 -0.41
CA PHE A 103 8.72 -6.06 0.31
C PHE A 103 9.36 -7.07 1.26
N GLU A 104 8.68 -7.27 2.38
CA GLU A 104 9.03 -8.22 3.44
C GLU A 104 8.00 -9.34 3.49
N GLY A 105 8.31 -10.44 4.18
CA GLY A 105 7.46 -11.63 4.25
C GLY A 105 6.07 -11.39 4.84
N LYS A 106 5.91 -10.40 5.73
CA LYS A 106 4.61 -10.05 6.34
C LYS A 106 3.77 -9.07 5.51
N GLY A 107 4.37 -8.47 4.49
CA GLY A 107 3.69 -7.69 3.47
C GLY A 107 4.03 -8.23 2.08
N PRO A 108 3.53 -9.43 1.74
CA PRO A 108 3.81 -10.05 0.44
C PRO A 108 3.29 -9.19 -0.70
N MET A 109 3.86 -9.40 -1.89
CA MET A 109 3.46 -8.66 -3.08
C MET A 109 3.12 -9.60 -4.24
N ALA A 110 2.14 -9.18 -5.03
CA ALA A 110 1.82 -9.73 -6.34
C ALA A 110 2.18 -8.72 -7.43
N PHE A 111 2.66 -9.23 -8.56
CA PHE A 111 3.10 -8.42 -9.69
C PHE A 111 2.36 -8.88 -10.94
N CYS A 112 1.65 -7.95 -11.57
CA CYS A 112 0.90 -8.20 -12.79
C CYS A 112 1.67 -7.62 -13.98
N SER A 113 1.73 -8.34 -15.07
CA SER A 113 2.35 -7.87 -16.32
C SER A 113 1.50 -6.80 -17.02
N LYS A 114 0.17 -6.87 -16.84
CA LYS A 114 -0.83 -5.96 -17.39
C LYS A 114 -2.00 -5.83 -16.39
N ASN A 115 -2.77 -4.76 -16.53
CA ASN A 115 -4.07 -4.58 -15.85
C ASN A 115 -4.00 -4.78 -14.32
N THR A 116 -2.99 -4.23 -13.66
CA THR A 116 -2.80 -4.37 -12.21
C THR A 116 -4.02 -3.85 -11.42
N GLU A 117 -4.66 -2.79 -11.90
CA GLU A 117 -5.87 -2.21 -11.31
C GLU A 117 -7.06 -3.19 -11.40
N TYR A 118 -7.20 -3.89 -12.53
CA TYR A 118 -8.23 -4.93 -12.67
C TYR A 118 -8.06 -6.04 -11.62
N PHE A 119 -6.82 -6.52 -11.44
CA PHE A 119 -6.53 -7.52 -10.42
C PHE A 119 -6.79 -7.00 -9.01
N LEU A 120 -6.48 -5.75 -8.74
CA LEU A 120 -6.80 -5.14 -7.45
C LEU A 120 -8.31 -5.11 -7.19
N GLY A 121 -9.11 -4.76 -8.20
CA GLY A 121 -10.57 -4.79 -8.12
C GLY A 121 -11.11 -6.20 -7.89
N LEU A 122 -10.63 -7.18 -8.68
CA LEU A 122 -11.00 -8.58 -8.53
C LEU A 122 -10.70 -9.09 -7.11
N MET A 123 -9.47 -8.85 -6.62
CA MET A 123 -9.03 -9.36 -5.32
C MET A 123 -9.76 -8.74 -4.14
N ASN A 124 -10.24 -7.49 -4.27
CA ASN A 124 -11.04 -6.81 -3.26
C ASN A 124 -12.56 -7.03 -3.44
N SER A 125 -12.99 -7.78 -4.44
CA SER A 125 -14.40 -8.06 -4.69
C SER A 125 -15.00 -9.05 -3.68
N LYS A 126 -16.32 -8.98 -3.50
CA LYS A 126 -17.09 -9.94 -2.69
C LYS A 126 -16.94 -11.39 -3.17
N VAL A 127 -16.69 -11.58 -4.46
CA VAL A 127 -16.47 -12.91 -5.03
C VAL A 127 -15.15 -13.50 -4.51
N SER A 128 -14.06 -12.72 -4.60
CA SER A 128 -12.76 -13.14 -4.05
C SER A 128 -12.80 -13.36 -2.54
N GLU A 129 -13.54 -12.52 -1.81
CA GLU A 129 -13.77 -12.69 -0.37
C GLU A 129 -14.37 -14.08 -0.09
N LYS A 130 -15.41 -14.49 -0.83
CA LYS A 130 -16.04 -15.81 -0.67
C LYS A 130 -15.11 -16.98 -1.01
N PHE A 131 -14.25 -16.84 -2.02
CA PHE A 131 -13.22 -17.85 -2.28
C PHE A 131 -12.22 -17.93 -1.13
N LEU A 132 -11.80 -16.79 -0.57
CA LEU A 132 -10.85 -16.74 0.52
C LEU A 132 -11.42 -17.30 1.83
N ASP A 133 -12.71 -17.12 2.12
CA ASP A 133 -13.40 -17.77 3.24
C ASP A 133 -13.19 -19.30 3.21
N PHE A 134 -13.16 -19.89 2.01
CA PHE A 134 -12.91 -21.32 1.82
C PHE A 134 -11.44 -21.70 1.82
N LEU A 135 -10.60 -20.91 1.14
CA LEU A 135 -9.20 -21.24 0.92
C LEU A 135 -8.32 -20.91 2.13
N CYS A 136 -8.70 -19.88 2.88
CA CYS A 136 -7.97 -19.37 4.02
C CYS A 136 -8.84 -19.39 5.29
N PRO A 137 -9.21 -20.56 5.84
CA PRO A 137 -10.09 -20.67 7.00
C PRO A 137 -9.42 -20.18 8.30
N THR A 138 -8.18 -19.74 8.23
CA THR A 138 -7.39 -19.18 9.34
C THR A 138 -7.15 -17.68 9.10
N LEU A 139 -6.43 -17.04 10.05
CA LEU A 139 -6.05 -15.64 9.94
C LEU A 139 -4.90 -15.37 8.94
N ASN A 140 -4.41 -16.41 8.25
CA ASN A 140 -3.27 -16.32 7.36
C ASN A 140 -3.72 -16.31 5.89
N PHE A 141 -3.32 -15.29 5.17
CA PHE A 141 -3.53 -15.15 3.73
C PHE A 141 -2.25 -15.47 2.96
N ASN A 142 -1.95 -16.77 2.86
CA ASN A 142 -0.75 -17.25 2.21
C ASN A 142 -0.76 -17.04 0.69
N ILE A 143 0.41 -16.77 0.11
CA ILE A 143 0.58 -16.62 -1.34
C ILE A 143 0.00 -17.81 -2.11
N GLY A 144 0.23 -19.04 -1.61
CA GLY A 144 -0.25 -20.26 -2.24
C GLY A 144 -1.77 -20.39 -2.30
N ASP A 145 -2.49 -19.84 -1.32
CA ASP A 145 -3.95 -19.88 -1.30
C ASP A 145 -4.54 -18.78 -2.17
N ILE A 146 -3.99 -17.58 -2.11
CA ILE A 146 -4.39 -16.46 -2.97
C ILE A 146 -4.19 -16.82 -4.45
N SER A 147 -3.14 -17.54 -4.81
CA SER A 147 -2.88 -17.95 -6.20
C SER A 147 -3.88 -18.96 -6.76
N LYS A 148 -4.74 -19.53 -5.94
CA LYS A 148 -5.82 -20.46 -6.36
C LYS A 148 -7.12 -19.74 -6.73
N ILE A 149 -7.23 -18.44 -6.46
CA ILE A 149 -8.43 -17.67 -6.82
C ILE A 149 -8.56 -17.67 -8.34
N PRO A 150 -9.71 -18.08 -8.89
CA PRO A 150 -9.91 -18.09 -10.33
C PRO A 150 -9.96 -16.67 -10.88
N ILE A 151 -9.22 -16.45 -11.94
CA ILE A 151 -9.20 -15.18 -12.65
C ILE A 151 -10.12 -15.30 -13.88
N ILE A 152 -11.10 -14.41 -13.93
CA ILE A 152 -11.95 -14.29 -15.13
C ILE A 152 -11.25 -13.31 -16.07
N GLU A 153 -11.02 -13.73 -17.29
CA GLU A 153 -10.51 -12.83 -18.32
C GLU A 153 -11.65 -11.91 -18.82
N PRO A 154 -11.55 -10.58 -18.57
CA PRO A 154 -12.57 -9.65 -18.99
C PRO A 154 -12.45 -9.37 -20.49
N THR A 155 -13.54 -8.93 -21.11
CA THR A 155 -13.44 -8.22 -22.39
C THR A 155 -12.69 -6.90 -22.21
N GLU A 156 -12.16 -6.32 -23.28
CA GLU A 156 -11.40 -5.07 -23.22
C GLU A 156 -12.23 -3.95 -22.57
N SER A 157 -13.47 -3.78 -23.00
CA SER A 157 -14.40 -2.78 -22.43
C SER A 157 -14.68 -3.00 -20.94
N GLN A 158 -14.86 -4.24 -20.49
CA GLN A 158 -15.05 -4.56 -19.07
C GLN A 158 -13.79 -4.23 -18.28
N CYS A 159 -12.62 -4.57 -18.83
CA CYS A 159 -11.34 -4.29 -18.19
C CYS A 159 -11.12 -2.79 -17.99
N GLU A 160 -11.37 -1.97 -19.03
CA GLU A 160 -11.25 -0.52 -18.96
C GLU A 160 -12.22 0.08 -17.92
N ASN A 161 -13.46 -0.36 -17.89
CA ASN A 161 -14.44 0.10 -16.92
C ASN A 161 -13.97 -0.18 -15.48
N VAL A 162 -13.51 -1.40 -15.19
CA VAL A 162 -13.01 -1.76 -13.85
C VAL A 162 -11.76 -0.95 -13.52
N ILE A 163 -10.82 -0.78 -14.43
CA ILE A 163 -9.61 0.03 -14.23
C ILE A 163 -9.99 1.46 -13.84
N ASN A 164 -10.92 2.09 -14.55
CA ASN A 164 -11.38 3.45 -14.28
C ASN A 164 -12.02 3.58 -12.89
N ILE A 165 -12.83 2.61 -12.48
CA ILE A 165 -13.43 2.56 -11.14
C ILE A 165 -12.34 2.42 -10.08
N VAL A 166 -11.45 1.45 -10.22
CA VAL A 166 -10.40 1.15 -9.24
C VAL A 166 -9.42 2.32 -9.11
N GLN A 167 -9.09 3.02 -10.19
CA GLN A 167 -8.23 4.21 -10.12
C GLN A 167 -8.88 5.34 -9.31
N LYS A 168 -10.19 5.54 -9.44
CA LYS A 168 -10.92 6.51 -8.59
C LYS A 168 -10.88 6.09 -7.12
N ILE A 169 -11.13 4.82 -6.82
CA ILE A 169 -11.08 4.26 -5.47
C ILE A 169 -9.68 4.43 -4.87
N ILE A 170 -8.62 4.10 -5.61
CA ILE A 170 -7.23 4.31 -5.16
C ILE A 170 -6.98 5.79 -4.86
N SER A 171 -7.49 6.70 -5.70
CA SER A 171 -7.30 8.14 -5.50
C SER A 171 -7.97 8.63 -4.21
N ILE A 172 -9.22 8.21 -3.95
CA ILE A 172 -9.94 8.56 -2.71
C ILE A 172 -9.22 7.98 -1.50
N SER A 173 -8.86 6.68 -1.54
CA SER A 173 -8.16 6.02 -0.45
C SER A 173 -6.77 6.61 -0.17
N LYS A 174 -6.07 7.06 -1.23
CA LYS A 174 -4.80 7.78 -1.10
C LYS A 174 -4.99 9.14 -0.47
N LYS A 175 -6.02 9.88 -0.88
CA LYS A 175 -6.37 11.19 -0.29
C LYS A 175 -6.67 11.05 1.20
N ASP A 176 -7.45 10.02 1.59
CA ASP A 176 -7.72 9.70 2.98
C ASP A 176 -6.41 9.38 3.74
N TRP A 177 -5.58 8.48 3.22
CA TRP A 177 -4.30 8.13 3.85
C TRP A 177 -3.39 9.36 4.04
N ASP A 178 -3.25 10.18 3.01
CA ASP A 178 -2.38 11.36 3.02
C ASP A 178 -2.96 12.54 3.85
N SER A 179 -4.20 12.44 4.34
CA SER A 179 -4.81 13.42 5.25
C SER A 179 -4.37 13.28 6.70
N TYR A 180 -3.71 12.18 7.06
CA TYR A 180 -3.21 11.89 8.40
C TYR A 180 -1.71 12.09 8.51
N GLU A 181 -1.23 12.52 9.68
CA GLU A 181 0.19 12.72 10.00
C GLU A 181 1.02 11.43 9.97
N THR A 182 0.38 10.28 9.91
CA THR A 182 1.01 8.97 9.70
C THR A 182 1.55 8.79 8.28
N SER A 183 1.10 9.61 7.32
CA SER A 183 1.61 9.60 5.96
C SER A 183 2.82 10.53 5.81
N TRP A 184 3.87 10.07 5.15
CA TRP A 184 4.99 10.95 4.76
C TRP A 184 4.63 11.99 3.68
N ASN A 185 3.45 11.89 3.07
CA ASN A 185 2.92 12.88 2.14
C ASN A 185 2.00 13.90 2.82
N PHE A 186 1.74 13.75 4.13
CA PHE A 186 0.97 14.73 4.88
C PHE A 186 1.57 16.13 4.76
N LYS A 187 0.74 17.10 4.47
CA LYS A 187 1.18 18.51 4.31
C LYS A 187 0.52 19.44 5.27
N ILE A 188 -0.77 19.26 5.47
CA ILE A 188 -1.59 20.14 6.30
C ILE A 188 -2.84 19.39 6.75
N ASN A 189 -3.28 19.65 7.98
CA ASN A 189 -4.56 19.15 8.46
C ASN A 189 -5.71 19.63 7.57
N SER A 190 -6.59 18.72 7.19
CA SER A 190 -7.67 19.01 6.24
C SER A 190 -8.62 20.11 6.71
N LEU A 191 -8.80 20.28 8.03
CA LEU A 191 -9.55 21.40 8.60
C LEU A 191 -8.93 22.77 8.32
N LEU A 192 -7.61 22.81 8.09
CA LEU A 192 -6.87 24.06 7.85
C LEU A 192 -6.69 24.39 6.36
N LYS A 193 -7.12 23.49 5.46
CA LYS A 193 -6.99 23.71 4.00
C LYS A 193 -7.83 24.92 3.54
N ASN A 194 -9.02 25.06 4.08
CA ASN A 194 -9.91 26.15 3.73
C ASN A 194 -9.75 27.28 4.75
N GLN A 195 -9.04 28.32 4.36
CA GLN A 195 -8.93 29.54 5.17
C GLN A 195 -10.26 30.27 5.15
N THR A 196 -11.13 29.93 6.08
CA THR A 196 -12.41 30.59 6.29
C THR A 196 -12.32 31.56 7.48
N SER A 197 -13.15 32.60 7.49
CA SER A 197 -13.20 33.55 8.61
C SER A 197 -13.74 32.94 9.91
N GLN A 198 -14.45 31.82 9.82
CA GLN A 198 -15.02 31.11 10.97
C GLN A 198 -14.67 29.63 10.93
N ILE A 199 -14.27 29.07 12.08
CA ILE A 199 -13.96 27.64 12.26
C ILE A 199 -15.16 26.75 11.85
N LYS A 200 -16.38 27.23 12.10
CA LYS A 200 -17.61 26.51 11.74
C LYS A 200 -17.70 26.25 10.23
N ASP A 201 -17.39 27.24 9.41
CA ASP A 201 -17.47 27.11 7.95
C ASP A 201 -16.38 26.18 7.41
N GLY A 202 -15.18 26.25 7.99
CA GLY A 202 -14.09 25.33 7.69
C GLY A 202 -14.45 23.88 8.02
N TYR A 203 -15.07 23.66 9.18
CA TYR A 203 -15.54 22.33 9.60
C TYR A 203 -16.67 21.81 8.69
N GLN A 204 -17.64 22.63 8.32
CA GLN A 204 -18.73 22.23 7.43
C GLN A 204 -18.21 21.82 6.06
N SER A 205 -17.26 22.57 5.51
CA SER A 205 -16.62 22.25 4.24
C SER A 205 -15.87 20.91 4.32
N PHE A 206 -15.08 20.71 5.35
CA PHE A 206 -14.37 19.46 5.60
C PHE A 206 -15.33 18.27 5.75
N PHE A 207 -16.38 18.42 6.55
CA PHE A 207 -17.37 17.36 6.78
C PHE A 207 -18.08 16.98 5.47
N SER A 208 -18.48 17.97 4.67
CA SER A 208 -19.13 17.74 3.36
C SER A 208 -18.19 17.00 2.39
N GLU A 209 -16.91 17.34 2.38
CA GLU A 209 -15.91 16.65 1.55
C GLU A 209 -15.74 15.18 1.99
N CYS A 210 -15.60 14.92 3.28
CA CYS A 210 -15.51 13.56 3.81
C CYS A 210 -16.77 12.73 3.52
N GLN A 211 -17.96 13.34 3.67
CA GLN A 211 -19.22 12.68 3.37
C GLN A 211 -19.33 12.32 1.88
N GLN A 212 -18.93 13.21 1.00
CA GLN A 212 -18.94 12.96 -0.44
C GLN A 212 -17.94 11.86 -0.84
N ASP A 213 -16.74 11.87 -0.28
CA ASP A 213 -15.75 10.80 -0.50
C ASP A 213 -16.29 9.45 -0.02
N ALA A 214 -16.92 9.39 1.16
CA ALA A 214 -17.52 8.17 1.69
C ALA A 214 -18.67 7.65 0.82
N LEU A 215 -19.56 8.53 0.35
CA LEU A 215 -20.63 8.15 -0.57
C LEU A 215 -20.08 7.65 -1.89
N SER A 216 -19.10 8.36 -2.46
CA SER A 216 -18.45 7.93 -3.70
C SER A 216 -17.76 6.55 -3.56
N MET A 217 -17.13 6.28 -2.42
CA MET A 217 -16.56 4.96 -2.16
C MET A 217 -17.64 3.87 -2.10
N ALA A 218 -18.76 4.13 -1.40
CA ALA A 218 -19.86 3.17 -1.27
C ALA A 218 -20.54 2.86 -2.62
N GLU A 219 -20.56 3.83 -3.55
CA GLU A 219 -21.09 3.63 -4.91
C GLU A 219 -20.13 2.86 -5.82
N LEU A 220 -18.82 3.01 -5.60
CA LEU A 220 -17.79 2.40 -6.44
C LEU A 220 -17.44 0.97 -6.00
N GLU A 221 -17.60 0.61 -4.72
CA GLU A 221 -17.37 -0.73 -4.17
C GLU A 221 -18.57 -1.67 -4.36
#